data_1d6f22f38cb359989a2ef8e81cdb71c7
#
_entry.id   1d6f22f38cb359989a2ef8e81cdb71c7
#
_cell.length_a   1.000
_cell.length_b   1.000
_cell.length_c   1.000
_cell.angle_alpha   90.00
_cell.angle_beta   90.00
_cell.angle_gamma   90.00
#
_symmetry.space_group_name_H-M   'P 1'
#
loop_
_entity.id
_entity.type
_entity.pdbx_description
1 polymer ?
#
loop_
_entity_poly.entity_id
_entity_poly.type
_entity_poly.pdbx_seq_one_letter_code
_entity_poly.pdbx_strand_id
1 'polypeptide(L)'
;FGCRIASLALAYGADSGFAEFWLQTTESGQACGAVSRLNGAVTVQISSAADQEELEEFLSHIGYGTALWESSLRESAGEVMEWAGKGVAARIAGEFFFSEAPALSQVYDLLKQCEDESFRVPEFDAFYVDTSHRLRHQTARLAALEHKGRLLACGFSLWETPDSAVLGAIAVTPQSRGRGLGSAVVLHLLEQLEGKRVYLFRSNGKNEKFYQRLGFTHRTYFKEGTGTDVRIFSHRS
;
A
#
# COMPACT_ATOMS: atom_id res chain seq x y z
N PHE A 1 4.11 -6.82 -2.64
CA PHE A 1 3.00 -7.77 -2.61
C PHE A 1 3.10 -8.61 -1.34
N GLY A 2 4.16 -9.39 -1.11
CA GLY A 2 4.34 -10.24 0.07
C GLY A 2 4.17 -9.49 1.41
N CYS A 3 4.71 -8.27 1.53
CA CYS A 3 4.49 -7.43 2.72
C CYS A 3 2.98 -7.18 2.98
N ARG A 4 2.18 -6.92 1.94
CA ARG A 4 0.73 -6.73 2.07
C ARG A 4 0.05 -8.01 2.55
N ILE A 5 0.36 -9.15 1.93
CA ILE A 5 -0.22 -10.46 2.31
C ILE A 5 0.13 -10.79 3.75
N ALA A 6 1.42 -10.71 4.12
CA ALA A 6 1.88 -11.03 5.48
C ALA A 6 1.32 -10.06 6.54
N SER A 7 1.27 -8.75 6.24
CA SER A 7 0.68 -7.76 7.14
C SER A 7 -0.80 -8.02 7.41
N LEU A 8 -1.57 -8.41 6.39
CA LEU A 8 -2.98 -8.79 6.56
C LEU A 8 -3.11 -10.05 7.42
N ALA A 9 -2.26 -11.07 7.20
CA ALA A 9 -2.26 -12.28 8.01
C ALA A 9 -1.91 -11.99 9.48
N LEU A 10 -0.97 -11.07 9.74
CA LEU A 10 -0.63 -10.62 11.09
C LEU A 10 -1.77 -9.85 11.75
N ALA A 11 -2.49 -9.02 10.98
CA ALA A 11 -3.59 -8.20 11.51
C ALA A 11 -4.83 -9.02 11.83
N TYR A 12 -5.22 -9.91 10.92
CA TYR A 12 -6.52 -10.59 10.98
C TYR A 12 -6.42 -12.06 11.43
N GLY A 13 -5.23 -12.66 11.32
CA GLY A 13 -5.07 -14.12 11.50
C GLY A 13 -5.56 -14.91 10.28
N ALA A 14 -5.05 -16.14 10.14
CA ALA A 14 -5.39 -17.02 9.01
C ALA A 14 -6.85 -17.51 9.05
N ASP A 15 -7.46 -17.56 10.23
CA ASP A 15 -8.80 -18.12 10.47
C ASP A 15 -9.90 -17.04 10.63
N SER A 16 -9.63 -15.78 10.27
CA SER A 16 -10.49 -14.62 10.60
C SER A 16 -11.67 -14.60 9.66
N GLY A 17 -12.24 -15.19 8.96
CA GLY A 17 -13.43 -14.98 8.08
C GLY A 17 -13.55 -13.61 7.36
N PHE A 18 -12.64 -12.65 7.67
CA PHE A 18 -12.55 -11.36 7.01
C PHE A 18 -11.50 -11.33 5.91
N ALA A 19 -10.38 -12.02 6.13
CA ALA A 19 -9.29 -12.13 5.17
C ALA A 19 -9.00 -13.61 4.92
N GLU A 20 -8.79 -13.95 3.67
CA GLU A 20 -8.52 -15.32 3.26
C GLU A 20 -7.11 -15.38 2.67
N PHE A 21 -6.41 -16.49 2.93
CA PHE A 21 -5.01 -16.67 2.55
C PHE A 21 -4.82 -18.08 1.97
N TRP A 22 -4.08 -18.15 0.88
CA TRP A 22 -3.72 -19.42 0.22
C TRP A 22 -2.25 -19.41 -0.15
N LEU A 23 -1.66 -20.58 -0.15
CA LEU A 23 -0.30 -20.84 -0.58
C LEU A 23 -0.30 -21.87 -1.69
N GLN A 24 0.38 -21.58 -2.77
CA GLN A 24 0.77 -22.58 -3.73
C GLN A 24 2.13 -23.16 -3.30
N THR A 25 2.25 -24.48 -3.33
CA THR A 25 3.49 -25.18 -2.97
C THR A 25 3.97 -26.03 -4.13
N THR A 26 5.28 -26.17 -4.25
CA THR A 26 5.90 -27.14 -5.14
C THR A 26 5.63 -28.57 -4.66
N GLU A 27 5.94 -29.58 -5.49
CA GLU A 27 5.87 -31.00 -5.08
C GLU A 27 6.72 -31.30 -3.84
N SER A 28 7.81 -30.56 -3.63
CA SER A 28 8.65 -30.67 -2.43
C SER A 28 8.08 -29.97 -1.18
N GLY A 29 6.89 -29.35 -1.28
CA GLY A 29 6.23 -28.63 -0.19
C GLY A 29 6.76 -27.22 0.07
N GLN A 30 7.62 -26.69 -0.80
CA GLN A 30 8.13 -25.32 -0.68
C GLN A 30 7.09 -24.32 -1.22
N ALA A 31 6.78 -23.26 -0.48
CA ALA A 31 5.88 -22.21 -0.95
C ALA A 31 6.46 -21.48 -2.18
N CYS A 32 5.71 -21.43 -3.26
CA CYS A 32 6.07 -20.78 -4.51
C CYS A 32 5.10 -19.69 -4.95
N GLY A 33 3.89 -19.66 -4.41
CA GLY A 33 2.89 -18.61 -4.59
C GLY A 33 2.15 -18.30 -3.29
N ALA A 34 1.68 -17.07 -3.14
CA ALA A 34 0.84 -16.64 -2.04
C ALA A 34 -0.26 -15.71 -2.56
N VAL A 35 -1.47 -15.91 -2.06
CA VAL A 35 -2.65 -15.11 -2.38
C VAL A 35 -3.31 -14.65 -1.09
N SER A 36 -3.72 -13.40 -1.03
CA SER A 36 -4.66 -12.91 -0.02
C SER A 36 -5.88 -12.28 -0.66
N ARG A 37 -7.05 -12.44 -0.04
CA ARG A 37 -8.29 -11.75 -0.40
C ARG A 37 -8.86 -11.02 0.82
N LEU A 38 -9.16 -9.74 0.65
CA LEU A 38 -9.82 -8.91 1.64
C LEU A 38 -10.87 -8.05 0.92
N ASN A 39 -12.14 -8.15 1.32
CA ASN A 39 -13.24 -7.40 0.72
C ASN A 39 -13.28 -7.51 -0.82
N GLY A 40 -13.03 -8.69 -1.37
CA GLY A 40 -13.00 -8.94 -2.81
C GLY A 40 -11.74 -8.43 -3.53
N ALA A 41 -10.82 -7.76 -2.84
CA ALA A 41 -9.53 -7.36 -3.40
C ALA A 41 -8.47 -8.44 -3.16
N VAL A 42 -7.91 -8.97 -4.24
CA VAL A 42 -6.88 -10.01 -4.22
C VAL A 42 -5.51 -9.39 -4.38
N THR A 43 -4.52 -9.93 -3.67
CA THR A 43 -3.10 -9.65 -3.89
C THR A 43 -2.38 -10.96 -4.14
N VAL A 44 -1.59 -10.99 -5.20
CA VAL A 44 -0.84 -12.18 -5.62
C VAL A 44 0.66 -11.90 -5.55
N GLN A 45 1.40 -12.83 -4.95
CA GLN A 45 2.86 -12.88 -4.96
C GLN A 45 3.28 -14.25 -5.45
N ILE A 46 4.15 -14.31 -6.46
CA ILE A 46 4.70 -15.57 -7.00
C ILE A 46 6.22 -15.54 -7.07
N SER A 47 6.82 -16.71 -7.07
CA SER A 47 8.22 -16.94 -7.45
C SER A 47 8.29 -17.53 -8.86
N SER A 48 9.49 -17.68 -9.38
CA SER A 48 9.72 -18.36 -10.68
C SER A 48 9.34 -19.85 -10.70
N ALA A 49 9.13 -20.46 -9.53
CA ALA A 49 8.71 -21.86 -9.40
C ALA A 49 7.18 -22.02 -9.34
N ALA A 50 6.41 -20.94 -9.40
CA ALA A 50 4.96 -20.99 -9.34
C ALA A 50 4.37 -21.50 -10.65
N ASP A 51 3.35 -22.36 -10.56
CA ASP A 51 2.50 -22.73 -11.68
C ASP A 51 1.46 -21.64 -11.89
N GLN A 52 1.65 -20.89 -12.97
CA GLN A 52 0.78 -19.74 -13.28
C GLN A 52 -0.59 -20.19 -13.82
N GLU A 53 -0.68 -21.34 -14.50
CA GLU A 53 -1.94 -21.86 -15.05
C GLU A 53 -2.85 -22.32 -13.90
N GLU A 54 -2.29 -23.10 -12.95
CA GLU A 54 -3.01 -23.49 -11.73
C GLU A 54 -3.51 -22.29 -10.96
N LEU A 55 -2.67 -21.25 -10.82
CA LEU A 55 -3.02 -20.06 -10.08
C LEU A 55 -4.11 -19.23 -10.78
N GLU A 56 -4.09 -19.14 -12.12
CA GLU A 56 -5.16 -18.50 -12.89
C GLU A 56 -6.50 -19.24 -12.74
N GLU A 57 -6.49 -20.55 -12.82
CA GLU A 57 -7.68 -21.39 -12.60
C GLU A 57 -8.23 -21.20 -11.18
N PHE A 58 -7.36 -21.23 -10.17
CA PHE A 58 -7.71 -20.99 -8.78
C PHE A 58 -8.35 -19.63 -8.58
N LEU A 59 -7.75 -18.55 -9.09
CA LEU A 59 -8.27 -17.18 -8.97
C LEU A 59 -9.62 -17.01 -9.66
N SER A 60 -9.80 -17.66 -10.81
CA SER A 60 -11.09 -17.71 -11.50
C SER A 60 -12.17 -18.40 -10.64
N HIS A 61 -11.78 -19.45 -9.91
CA HIS A 61 -12.69 -20.22 -9.08
C HIS A 61 -13.13 -19.47 -7.81
N ILE A 62 -12.19 -18.84 -7.09
CA ILE A 62 -12.52 -18.07 -5.88
C ILE A 62 -13.23 -16.75 -6.19
N GLY A 63 -13.06 -16.22 -7.39
CA GLY A 63 -13.58 -14.92 -7.81
C GLY A 63 -12.95 -13.74 -7.05
N TYR A 64 -12.93 -12.58 -7.70
CA TYR A 64 -12.43 -11.34 -7.09
C TYR A 64 -13.05 -10.11 -7.77
N GLY A 65 -13.14 -9.00 -7.04
CA GLY A 65 -13.51 -7.70 -7.60
C GLY A 65 -12.32 -7.04 -8.28
N THR A 66 -11.17 -7.02 -7.57
CA THR A 66 -9.90 -6.49 -8.09
C THR A 66 -8.75 -7.41 -7.72
N ALA A 67 -7.71 -7.45 -8.55
CA ALA A 67 -6.47 -8.18 -8.30
C ALA A 67 -5.25 -7.28 -8.50
N LEU A 68 -4.22 -7.48 -7.68
CA LEU A 68 -2.95 -6.78 -7.73
C LEU A 68 -1.82 -7.81 -7.77
N TRP A 69 -0.91 -7.69 -8.76
CA TRP A 69 0.23 -8.60 -8.91
C TRP A 69 1.45 -7.91 -9.52
N GLU A 70 2.62 -8.54 -9.37
CA GLU A 70 3.86 -8.07 -9.96
C GLU A 70 3.86 -8.25 -11.48
N SER A 71 4.43 -7.29 -12.21
CA SER A 71 4.61 -7.34 -13.66
C SER A 71 6.03 -6.93 -14.04
N SER A 72 6.61 -7.65 -14.99
CA SER A 72 7.87 -7.24 -15.61
C SER A 72 7.70 -6.23 -16.75
N LEU A 73 6.47 -6.02 -17.21
CA LEU A 73 6.16 -5.18 -18.35
C LEU A 73 5.99 -3.71 -17.95
N ARG A 74 6.61 -2.82 -18.73
CA ARG A 74 6.48 -1.38 -18.55
C ARG A 74 5.06 -0.85 -18.83
N GLU A 75 4.25 -1.58 -19.60
CA GLU A 75 2.82 -1.33 -19.82
C GLU A 75 1.99 -1.87 -18.64
N SER A 76 2.23 -1.32 -17.47
CA SER A 76 1.64 -1.71 -16.20
C SER A 76 0.72 -0.62 -15.67
N ALA A 77 -0.08 -0.91 -14.63
CA ALA A 77 -0.88 0.09 -13.92
C ALA A 77 0.01 1.08 -13.16
N GLY A 78 1.19 0.65 -12.74
CA GLY A 78 2.13 1.49 -12.02
C GLY A 78 3.44 0.80 -11.67
N GLU A 79 4.13 1.42 -10.74
CA GLU A 79 5.49 1.07 -10.33
C GLU A 79 5.55 0.89 -8.81
N VAL A 80 6.27 -0.13 -8.38
CA VAL A 80 6.71 -0.30 -6.99
C VAL A 80 8.05 0.39 -6.84
N MET A 81 8.15 1.30 -5.91
CA MET A 81 9.42 1.95 -5.55
C MET A 81 9.88 1.48 -4.19
N GLU A 82 11.19 1.39 -4.00
CA GLU A 82 11.85 1.02 -2.76
C GLU A 82 12.71 2.18 -2.25
N TRP A 83 12.66 2.44 -0.96
CA TRP A 83 13.50 3.48 -0.36
C TRP A 83 14.95 3.00 -0.22
N ALA A 84 15.87 3.77 -0.78
CA ALA A 84 17.30 3.43 -0.81
C ALA A 84 18.10 3.88 0.43
N GLY A 85 17.42 4.28 1.51
CA GLY A 85 18.09 4.73 2.75
C GLY A 85 18.73 6.13 2.67
N LYS A 86 18.51 6.87 1.60
CA LYS A 86 19.06 8.22 1.38
C LYS A 86 17.95 9.15 0.95
N GLY A 87 17.65 10.15 1.72
CA GLY A 87 16.65 11.18 1.38
C GLY A 87 17.09 12.56 1.84
N VAL A 88 16.51 13.59 1.24
CA VAL A 88 16.76 14.97 1.64
C VAL A 88 15.84 15.31 2.80
N ALA A 89 16.37 15.87 3.88
CA ALA A 89 15.57 16.35 5.00
C ALA A 89 14.53 17.38 4.52
N ALA A 90 13.25 17.15 4.83
CA ALA A 90 12.23 18.15 4.57
C ALA A 90 12.33 19.26 5.61
N ARG A 91 12.47 20.50 5.16
CA ARG A 91 12.30 21.67 6.01
C ARG A 91 10.89 22.20 5.82
N ILE A 92 10.10 22.15 6.87
CA ILE A 92 8.78 22.78 6.90
C ILE A 92 8.95 24.14 7.54
N ALA A 93 8.54 25.20 6.85
CA ALA A 93 8.49 26.55 7.41
C ALA A 93 7.08 26.77 8.03
N GLY A 94 7.03 27.06 9.33
CA GLY A 94 5.79 27.34 10.06
C GLY A 94 5.62 26.47 11.30
N GLU A 95 4.57 26.74 12.06
CA GLU A 95 4.19 26.00 13.27
C GLU A 95 3.32 24.78 12.88
N PHE A 96 3.96 23.66 12.52
CA PHE A 96 3.30 22.40 12.21
C PHE A 96 3.72 21.34 13.22
N PHE A 97 2.77 20.51 13.62
CA PHE A 97 3.00 19.45 14.60
C PHE A 97 2.46 18.13 14.07
N PHE A 98 3.18 17.04 14.30
CA PHE A 98 2.61 15.72 14.12
C PHE A 98 1.66 15.43 15.27
N SER A 99 0.43 15.12 14.93
CA SER A 99 -0.61 14.75 15.91
C SER A 99 -0.30 13.37 16.47
N GLU A 100 -0.28 13.25 17.81
CA GLU A 100 -0.03 11.96 18.47
C GLU A 100 -1.23 11.02 18.38
N ALA A 101 -2.44 11.56 18.31
CA ALA A 101 -3.68 10.79 18.25
C ALA A 101 -4.70 11.46 17.33
N PRO A 102 -4.46 11.49 16.01
CA PRO A 102 -5.37 12.09 15.06
C PRO A 102 -6.70 11.33 15.01
N ALA A 103 -7.80 12.04 15.05
CA ALA A 103 -9.13 11.44 14.88
C ALA A 103 -9.26 10.86 13.47
N LEU A 104 -9.58 9.57 13.34
CA LEU A 104 -9.72 8.89 12.04
C LEU A 104 -10.80 9.52 11.16
N SER A 105 -11.84 10.15 11.74
CA SER A 105 -12.84 10.93 10.99
C SER A 105 -12.20 12.12 10.28
N GLN A 106 -11.34 12.89 10.96
CA GLN A 106 -10.63 14.02 10.34
C GLN A 106 -9.64 13.58 9.27
N VAL A 107 -8.97 12.44 9.50
CA VAL A 107 -8.09 11.81 8.49
C VAL A 107 -8.89 11.39 7.27
N TYR A 108 -10.04 10.75 7.47
CA TYR A 108 -10.95 10.37 6.40
C TYR A 108 -11.40 11.58 5.57
N ASP A 109 -11.84 12.64 6.23
CA ASP A 109 -12.28 13.89 5.58
C ASP A 109 -11.16 14.52 4.74
N LEU A 110 -9.91 14.46 5.24
CA LEU A 110 -8.74 14.93 4.49
C LEU A 110 -8.48 14.06 3.26
N LEU A 111 -8.53 12.74 3.41
CA LEU A 111 -8.35 11.80 2.29
C LEU A 111 -9.43 11.99 1.23
N LYS A 112 -10.70 12.14 1.63
CA LYS A 112 -11.83 12.40 0.71
C LYS A 112 -11.64 13.69 -0.09
N GLN A 113 -11.08 14.74 0.49
CA GLN A 113 -10.74 15.99 -0.23
C GLN A 113 -9.63 15.78 -1.28
N CYS A 114 -8.87 14.70 -1.18
CA CYS A 114 -7.73 14.37 -2.05
C CYS A 114 -8.04 13.27 -3.07
N GLU A 115 -9.26 12.73 -3.10
CA GLU A 115 -9.67 11.73 -4.08
C GLU A 115 -9.51 12.23 -5.52
N ASP A 116 -9.07 11.34 -6.39
CA ASP A 116 -9.04 11.53 -7.82
C ASP A 116 -9.32 10.19 -8.56
N GLU A 117 -9.11 10.14 -9.85
CA GLU A 117 -9.32 8.92 -10.65
C GLU A 117 -8.43 7.75 -10.22
N SER A 118 -7.25 8.03 -9.64
CA SER A 118 -6.26 7.01 -9.25
C SER A 118 -6.20 6.77 -7.74
N PHE A 119 -6.95 7.55 -6.96
CA PHE A 119 -6.98 7.42 -5.51
C PHE A 119 -8.42 7.53 -5.00
N ARG A 120 -8.95 6.43 -4.49
CA ARG A 120 -10.30 6.34 -3.92
C ARG A 120 -10.22 5.87 -2.48
N VAL A 121 -11.04 6.46 -1.63
CA VAL A 121 -11.17 6.09 -0.22
C VAL A 121 -12.43 5.22 -0.09
N PRO A 122 -12.37 4.07 0.58
CA PRO A 122 -13.56 3.26 0.88
C PRO A 122 -14.62 4.07 1.63
N GLU A 123 -15.82 3.54 1.75
CA GLU A 123 -16.85 4.10 2.63
C GLU A 123 -16.34 4.19 4.07
N PHE A 124 -16.82 5.18 4.83
CA PHE A 124 -16.29 5.54 6.14
C PHE A 124 -16.22 4.36 7.11
N ASP A 125 -17.27 3.57 7.22
CA ASP A 125 -17.32 2.44 8.15
C ASP A 125 -16.25 1.39 7.81
N ALA A 126 -16.10 1.06 6.54
CA ALA A 126 -15.06 0.12 6.08
C ALA A 126 -13.65 0.67 6.33
N PHE A 127 -13.42 1.94 6.01
CA PHE A 127 -12.16 2.62 6.32
C PHE A 127 -11.86 2.62 7.82
N TYR A 128 -12.84 3.01 8.63
CA TYR A 128 -12.66 3.16 10.07
C TYR A 128 -12.36 1.82 10.75
N VAL A 129 -13.13 0.78 10.43
CA VAL A 129 -12.97 -0.55 11.03
C VAL A 129 -11.62 -1.15 10.66
N ASP A 130 -11.27 -1.18 9.36
CA ASP A 130 -9.99 -1.73 8.90
C ASP A 130 -8.79 -0.93 9.45
N THR A 131 -8.83 0.40 9.34
CA THR A 131 -7.72 1.25 9.78
C THR A 131 -7.52 1.16 11.29
N SER A 132 -8.59 1.29 12.09
CA SER A 132 -8.50 1.21 13.55
C SER A 132 -8.00 -0.16 14.03
N HIS A 133 -8.42 -1.23 13.36
CA HIS A 133 -7.96 -2.59 13.65
C HIS A 133 -6.46 -2.71 13.40
N ARG A 134 -5.98 -2.32 12.22
CA ARG A 134 -4.56 -2.45 11.84
C ARG A 134 -3.64 -1.54 12.65
N LEU A 135 -4.08 -0.34 13.01
CA LEU A 135 -3.32 0.54 13.92
C LEU A 135 -3.15 -0.10 15.30
N ARG A 136 -4.21 -0.71 15.87
CA ARG A 136 -4.14 -1.41 17.16
C ARG A 136 -3.25 -2.64 17.13
N HIS A 137 -3.22 -3.37 16.02
CA HIS A 137 -2.36 -4.55 15.82
C HIS A 137 -0.95 -4.19 15.34
N GLN A 138 -0.61 -2.90 15.23
CA GLN A 138 0.70 -2.40 14.80
C GLN A 138 1.13 -2.93 13.41
N THR A 139 0.15 -3.26 12.56
CA THR A 139 0.36 -3.64 11.16
C THR A 139 0.15 -2.48 10.18
N ALA A 140 -0.11 -1.30 10.73
CA ALA A 140 -0.14 -0.01 10.05
C ALA A 140 0.30 1.09 11.01
N ARG A 141 0.77 2.22 10.45
CA ARG A 141 1.03 3.48 11.17
C ARG A 141 0.37 4.64 10.44
N LEU A 142 0.06 5.68 11.19
CA LEU A 142 -0.50 6.92 10.67
C LEU A 142 0.37 8.09 11.11
N ALA A 143 0.83 8.89 10.16
CA ALA A 143 1.39 10.21 10.40
C ALA A 143 0.39 11.26 9.94
N ALA A 144 0.03 12.18 10.81
CA ALA A 144 -0.89 13.28 10.50
C ALA A 144 -0.28 14.60 10.97
N LEU A 145 -0.18 15.55 10.06
CA LEU A 145 0.42 16.86 10.29
C LEU A 145 -0.68 17.89 10.45
N GLU A 146 -0.65 18.62 11.56
CA GLU A 146 -1.66 19.63 11.88
C GLU A 146 -1.06 21.02 12.05
N HIS A 147 -1.92 22.02 11.88
CA HIS A 147 -1.67 23.41 12.19
C HIS A 147 -2.96 24.03 12.78
N LYS A 148 -2.86 24.60 13.99
CA LYS A 148 -3.98 25.23 14.70
C LYS A 148 -5.21 24.32 14.81
N GLY A 149 -5.01 23.05 15.16
CA GLY A 149 -6.07 22.05 15.35
C GLY A 149 -6.72 21.52 14.08
N ARG A 150 -6.14 21.80 12.89
CA ARG A 150 -6.65 21.28 11.61
C ARG A 150 -5.58 20.38 10.95
N LEU A 151 -5.98 19.20 10.53
CA LEU A 151 -5.12 18.33 9.74
C LEU A 151 -4.93 18.92 8.33
N LEU A 152 -3.68 19.03 7.90
CA LEU A 152 -3.30 19.56 6.60
C LEU A 152 -2.66 18.51 5.69
N ALA A 153 -2.03 17.49 6.28
CA ALA A 153 -1.44 16.39 5.56
C ALA A 153 -1.52 15.11 6.39
N CYS A 154 -1.59 13.98 5.73
CA CYS A 154 -1.48 12.67 6.37
C CYS A 154 -0.79 11.67 5.43
N GLY A 155 -0.42 10.53 6.00
CA GLY A 155 0.10 9.39 5.27
C GLY A 155 0.15 8.17 6.17
N PHE A 156 0.20 7.01 5.54
CA PHE A 156 0.22 5.74 6.24
C PHE A 156 1.42 4.88 5.84
N SER A 157 1.90 4.10 6.80
CA SER A 157 2.40 2.78 6.51
C SER A 157 1.17 1.87 6.44
N LEU A 158 0.69 1.58 5.21
CA LEU A 158 -0.55 0.83 4.99
C LEU A 158 -0.42 -0.64 5.40
N TRP A 159 0.74 -1.24 5.17
CA TRP A 159 1.04 -2.62 5.50
C TRP A 159 2.42 -2.67 6.12
N GLU A 160 2.52 -3.33 7.26
CA GLU A 160 3.74 -3.42 8.03
C GLU A 160 3.95 -4.84 8.55
N THR A 161 5.18 -5.33 8.40
CA THR A 161 5.70 -6.57 8.97
C THR A 161 6.92 -6.25 9.83
N PRO A 162 7.53 -7.21 10.53
CA PRO A 162 8.75 -6.96 11.29
C PRO A 162 9.90 -6.37 10.45
N ASP A 163 10.02 -6.74 9.18
CA ASP A 163 11.16 -6.42 8.29
C ASP A 163 10.83 -5.50 7.11
N SER A 164 9.56 -5.21 6.88
CA SER A 164 9.15 -4.40 5.73
C SER A 164 7.89 -3.59 5.97
N ALA A 165 7.71 -2.54 5.18
CA ALA A 165 6.53 -1.69 5.20
C ALA A 165 6.18 -1.15 3.82
N VAL A 166 4.91 -0.83 3.60
CA VAL A 166 4.43 -0.18 2.37
C VAL A 166 3.75 1.12 2.72
N LEU A 167 4.29 2.24 2.23
CA LEU A 167 3.68 3.55 2.38
C LEU A 167 2.54 3.76 1.37
N GLY A 168 1.52 4.49 1.79
CA GLY A 168 0.43 4.89 0.91
C GLY A 168 -0.48 5.93 1.54
N ALA A 169 -1.51 6.32 0.81
CA ALA A 169 -2.47 7.34 1.21
C ALA A 169 -1.79 8.66 1.67
N ILE A 170 -0.69 9.05 1.00
CA ILE A 170 0.00 10.32 1.26
C ILE A 170 -0.84 11.45 0.67
N ALA A 171 -1.47 12.22 1.52
CA ALA A 171 -2.39 13.27 1.13
C ALA A 171 -2.04 14.61 1.77
N VAL A 172 -2.23 15.69 1.02
CA VAL A 172 -2.09 17.08 1.48
C VAL A 172 -3.30 17.86 0.99
N THR A 173 -3.96 18.59 1.89
CA THR A 173 -5.10 19.43 1.50
C THR A 173 -4.74 20.30 0.31
N PRO A 174 -5.63 20.48 -0.69
CA PRO A 174 -5.32 21.23 -1.92
C PRO A 174 -4.69 22.59 -1.66
N GLN A 175 -5.19 23.32 -0.67
CA GLN A 175 -4.73 24.67 -0.31
C GLN A 175 -3.36 24.70 0.37
N SER A 176 -2.86 23.54 0.83
CA SER A 176 -1.57 23.43 1.54
C SER A 176 -0.47 22.75 0.71
N ARG A 177 -0.76 22.40 -0.54
CA ARG A 177 0.20 21.80 -1.46
C ARG A 177 1.36 22.75 -1.77
N GLY A 178 2.49 22.18 -2.22
CA GLY A 178 3.69 22.96 -2.55
C GLY A 178 4.53 23.44 -1.36
N ARG A 179 4.10 23.18 -0.11
CA ARG A 179 4.74 23.66 1.13
C ARG A 179 5.64 22.62 1.80
N GLY A 180 5.92 21.50 1.15
CA GLY A 180 6.77 20.44 1.71
C GLY A 180 6.08 19.48 2.69
N LEU A 181 4.78 19.66 2.98
CA LEU A 181 4.06 18.89 4.00
C LEU A 181 4.00 17.39 3.68
N GLY A 182 3.80 17.02 2.41
CA GLY A 182 3.84 15.62 1.98
C GLY A 182 5.22 14.98 2.19
N SER A 183 6.30 15.73 1.92
CA SER A 183 7.66 15.25 2.18
C SER A 183 7.89 15.04 3.68
N ALA A 184 7.41 15.94 4.52
CA ALA A 184 7.53 15.81 5.96
C ALA A 184 6.80 14.57 6.51
N VAL A 185 5.58 14.31 6.02
CA VAL A 185 4.82 13.12 6.39
C VAL A 185 5.57 11.84 5.99
N VAL A 186 6.09 11.77 4.76
CA VAL A 186 6.86 10.60 4.31
C VAL A 186 8.11 10.40 5.15
N LEU A 187 8.89 11.45 5.39
CA LEU A 187 10.13 11.36 6.19
C LEU A 187 9.85 10.95 7.63
N HIS A 188 8.79 11.48 8.24
CA HIS A 188 8.39 11.08 9.60
C HIS A 188 8.02 9.59 9.68
N LEU A 189 7.31 9.07 8.66
CA LEU A 189 7.04 7.63 8.58
C LEU A 189 8.32 6.82 8.40
N LEU A 190 9.25 7.27 7.56
CA LEU A 190 10.53 6.59 7.34
C LEU A 190 11.38 6.53 8.62
N GLU A 191 11.39 7.59 9.43
CA GLU A 191 12.04 7.60 10.74
C GLU A 191 11.45 6.54 11.69
N GLN A 192 10.11 6.40 11.70
CA GLN A 192 9.43 5.39 12.51
C GLN A 192 9.63 3.95 12.01
N LEU A 193 10.05 3.79 10.76
CA LEU A 193 10.26 2.51 10.08
C LEU A 193 11.75 2.17 9.94
N GLU A 194 12.62 2.77 10.77
CA GLU A 194 14.04 2.50 10.75
C GLU A 194 14.34 1.01 10.86
N GLY A 195 15.28 0.51 10.05
CA GLY A 195 15.64 -0.91 9.97
C GLY A 195 14.75 -1.77 9.06
N LYS A 196 13.63 -1.24 8.55
CA LYS A 196 12.75 -1.96 7.64
C LYS A 196 13.01 -1.59 6.17
N ARG A 197 12.72 -2.51 5.27
CA ARG A 197 12.63 -2.21 3.84
C ARG A 197 11.30 -1.51 3.58
N VAL A 198 11.35 -0.31 3.01
CA VAL A 198 10.15 0.50 2.80
C VAL A 198 9.85 0.64 1.32
N TYR A 199 8.62 0.34 0.97
CA TYR A 199 8.10 0.36 -0.40
C TYR A 199 6.92 1.32 -0.53
N LEU A 200 6.59 1.69 -1.75
CA LEU A 200 5.32 2.31 -2.12
C LEU A 200 4.88 1.88 -3.51
N PHE A 201 3.58 1.96 -3.75
CA PHE A 201 2.96 1.77 -5.06
C PHE A 201 2.59 3.14 -5.63
N ARG A 202 2.99 3.38 -6.87
CA ARG A 202 2.78 4.63 -7.59
C ARG A 202 2.14 4.37 -8.94
N SER A 203 1.01 5.00 -9.22
CA SER A 203 0.41 4.97 -10.57
C SER A 203 1.31 5.63 -11.59
N ASN A 204 1.29 5.15 -12.83
CA ASN A 204 2.11 5.70 -13.92
C ASN A 204 1.89 7.19 -14.09
N GLY A 205 2.98 7.92 -14.35
CA GLY A 205 2.98 9.37 -14.58
C GLY A 205 2.77 10.25 -13.34
N LYS A 206 2.44 9.67 -12.15
CA LYS A 206 2.16 10.45 -10.94
C LYS A 206 3.31 10.43 -9.93
N ASN A 207 3.66 11.63 -9.43
CA ASN A 207 4.54 11.82 -8.26
C ASN A 207 5.96 11.20 -8.34
N GLU A 208 6.44 10.78 -9.52
CA GLU A 208 7.76 10.14 -9.68
C GLU A 208 8.89 10.99 -9.10
N LYS A 209 9.02 12.24 -9.61
CA LYS A 209 10.05 13.17 -9.15
C LYS A 209 9.95 13.51 -7.65
N PHE A 210 8.73 13.45 -7.10
CA PHE A 210 8.51 13.67 -5.67
C PHE A 210 9.14 12.54 -4.85
N TYR A 211 8.86 11.28 -5.18
CA TYR A 211 9.39 10.13 -4.44
C TYR A 211 10.89 9.92 -4.71
N GLN A 212 11.37 10.17 -5.93
CA GLN A 212 12.80 10.10 -6.25
C GLN A 212 13.62 11.09 -5.38
N ARG A 213 13.13 12.32 -5.18
CA ARG A 213 13.78 13.29 -4.28
C ARG A 213 13.82 12.84 -2.82
N LEU A 214 12.88 12.00 -2.39
CA LEU A 214 12.85 11.41 -1.04
C LEU A 214 13.70 10.15 -0.94
N GLY A 215 14.39 9.74 -2.01
CA GLY A 215 15.31 8.61 -2.02
C GLY A 215 14.66 7.28 -2.42
N PHE A 216 13.44 7.30 -2.98
CA PHE A 216 12.84 6.11 -3.56
C PHE A 216 13.35 5.86 -4.96
N THR A 217 13.63 4.60 -5.26
CA THR A 217 14.09 4.13 -6.57
C THR A 217 13.16 3.05 -7.11
N HIS A 218 13.16 2.88 -8.42
CA HIS A 218 12.40 1.81 -9.07
C HIS A 218 12.78 0.42 -8.54
N ARG A 219 11.80 -0.42 -8.29
CA ARG A 219 11.98 -1.83 -7.92
C ARG A 219 11.41 -2.78 -8.95
N THR A 220 10.11 -2.63 -9.25
CA THR A 220 9.38 -3.45 -10.22
C THR A 220 8.11 -2.72 -10.65
N TYR A 221 7.37 -3.29 -11.59
CA TYR A 221 6.06 -2.80 -11.99
C TYR A 221 4.94 -3.66 -11.37
N PHE A 222 3.72 -3.12 -11.37
CA PHE A 222 2.55 -3.86 -10.97
C PHE A 222 1.42 -3.71 -12.00
N LYS A 223 0.55 -4.70 -12.03
CA LYS A 223 -0.72 -4.65 -12.74
C LYS A 223 -1.87 -4.73 -11.75
N GLU A 224 -2.96 -4.11 -12.15
CA GLU A 224 -4.27 -4.25 -11.53
C GLU A 224 -5.24 -4.77 -12.57
N GLY A 225 -6.10 -5.71 -12.17
CA GLY A 225 -7.16 -6.27 -13.01
C GLY A 225 -8.47 -6.33 -12.27
N THR A 226 -9.56 -6.47 -13.01
CA THR A 226 -10.90 -6.70 -12.45
C THR A 226 -11.28 -8.17 -12.63
N GLY A 227 -12.26 -8.65 -11.87
CA GLY A 227 -12.71 -10.06 -11.90
C GLY A 227 -13.22 -10.56 -13.26
N THR A 228 -13.29 -9.70 -14.27
CA THR A 228 -13.57 -10.06 -15.67
C THR A 228 -12.31 -10.37 -16.48
N ASP A 229 -11.12 -10.03 -15.97
CA ASP A 229 -9.83 -10.27 -16.60
C ASP A 229 -9.37 -11.70 -16.29
N VAL A 230 -9.73 -12.65 -17.15
CA VAL A 230 -9.52 -14.10 -16.92
C VAL A 230 -8.04 -14.54 -17.00
N ARG A 231 -7.11 -13.65 -17.38
CA ARG A 231 -5.70 -14.01 -17.58
C ARG A 231 -4.75 -12.99 -16.93
N ILE A 232 -4.45 -13.21 -15.67
CA ILE A 232 -3.55 -12.36 -14.90
C ILE A 232 -2.11 -12.46 -15.40
N PHE A 233 -1.65 -13.64 -15.80
CA PHE A 233 -0.26 -13.92 -16.14
C PHE A 233 0.02 -14.12 -17.63
N SER A 234 -1.00 -14.35 -18.48
CA SER A 234 -0.75 -14.63 -19.88
C SER A 234 -0.19 -13.41 -20.62
N HIS A 235 1.00 -13.55 -21.11
CA HIS A 235 1.55 -12.70 -22.16
C HIS A 235 0.71 -12.93 -23.43
N ARG A 236 0.08 -11.88 -23.98
CA ARG A 236 -0.24 -11.90 -25.40
C ARG A 236 1.09 -11.92 -26.15
N SER A 237 1.44 -13.07 -26.72
CA SER A 237 2.51 -13.22 -27.71
C SER A 237 2.22 -12.36 -28.95
#